data_19c4196bc1d3751f6c8ace182c7dc64e
#
_entry.id   19c4196bc1d3751f6c8ace182c7dc64e
#
_cell.length_a   1.000
_cell.length_b   1.000
_cell.length_c   1.000
_cell.angle_alpha   90.00
_cell.angle_beta   90.00
_cell.angle_gamma   90.00
#
_symmetry.space_group_name_H-M   'P 1'
#
loop_
_entity.id
_entity.type
_entity.pdbx_description
1 polymer ?
#
loop_
_entity_poly.entity_id
_entity_poly.type
_entity_poly.pdbx_seq_one_letter_code
_entity_poly.pdbx_strand_id
1 'polypeptide(L)'
;MKPYLLLTPGPLTTSETVKETMMTDWCTWDEDYNLGIVQELRKDLVSIATKNIKDYTSVLLQGSGTYCVEAVLGATITPKDKLLICSNGAYGDRMGNIAEYYHLDYDMLAFEETEQVSVEYVDDYLSNNSDVTHVAFVHCETTTGILNPIKELSHIVKMHGKKLIVDCMSSFGGIPLDVNELGIDFLISSSNKCIQGVPGFGFIIARRSELMRCKGVARSLSLDIYDQWETMEKGHGKWRFTSPTHVVRAFKQALAELLEEGGVEARYQRYCENHRILVEGMRSLGFQTLLDDAIQLPIITSFLYPHKDFDFKAFYLALKSKGFVIYPGKISKADTFRIGNIGDVYPEDFRRLVEVIRETEY
;
A
#
# COMPACT_ATOMS: atom_id res chain seq x y z
N MET A 1 7.47 9.45 -25.76
CA MET A 1 8.33 10.14 -24.77
C MET A 1 7.50 10.39 -23.52
N LYS A 2 7.93 9.93 -22.34
CA LYS A 2 7.23 10.23 -21.07
C LYS A 2 7.27 11.75 -20.87
N PRO A 3 6.16 12.45 -20.71
CA PRO A 3 6.15 13.91 -20.57
C PRO A 3 6.87 14.33 -19.28
N TYR A 4 6.84 13.48 -18.22
CA TYR A 4 7.53 13.66 -16.94
C TYR A 4 7.54 12.36 -16.15
N LEU A 5 8.43 12.26 -15.16
CA LEU A 5 8.44 11.19 -14.15
C LEU A 5 7.58 11.60 -12.96
N LEU A 6 6.68 10.71 -12.55
CA LEU A 6 5.86 10.88 -11.35
C LEU A 6 6.63 10.33 -10.13
N LEU A 7 7.24 11.22 -9.37
CA LEU A 7 7.91 10.92 -8.11
C LEU A 7 6.94 11.14 -6.94
N THR A 8 5.87 10.37 -6.94
CA THR A 8 4.72 10.48 -6.03
C THR A 8 4.50 9.17 -5.29
N PRO A 9 3.71 9.14 -4.20
CA PRO A 9 3.42 7.89 -3.48
C PRO A 9 2.45 6.95 -4.22
N GLY A 10 1.99 7.33 -5.40
CA GLY A 10 1.02 6.67 -6.26
C GLY A 10 -0.25 7.51 -6.48
N PRO A 11 -0.73 7.59 -7.74
CA PRO A 11 -0.22 6.93 -8.96
C PRO A 11 1.25 7.31 -9.26
N LEU A 12 1.98 6.37 -9.85
CA LEU A 12 3.41 6.48 -10.14
C LEU A 12 3.70 6.36 -11.64
N THR A 13 4.97 6.51 -12.02
CA THR A 13 5.41 6.23 -13.40
C THR A 13 5.36 4.72 -13.64
N THR A 14 4.57 4.30 -14.62
CA THR A 14 4.51 2.91 -15.11
C THR A 14 5.38 2.75 -16.36
N SER A 15 5.82 1.52 -16.64
CA SER A 15 6.55 1.18 -17.86
C SER A 15 5.67 1.38 -19.12
N GLU A 16 6.29 1.47 -20.29
CA GLU A 16 5.54 1.53 -21.55
C GLU A 16 4.81 0.20 -21.80
N THR A 17 5.45 -0.93 -21.50
CA THR A 17 4.86 -2.28 -21.68
C THR A 17 3.59 -2.46 -20.84
N VAL A 18 3.54 -1.95 -19.60
CA VAL A 18 2.30 -1.93 -18.80
C VAL A 18 1.21 -1.11 -19.49
N LYS A 19 1.53 0.06 -20.04
CA LYS A 19 0.56 0.92 -20.73
C LYS A 19 0.05 0.32 -22.02
N GLU A 20 0.94 -0.30 -22.81
CA GLU A 20 0.59 -0.94 -24.08
C GLU A 20 -0.44 -2.05 -23.92
N THR A 21 -0.41 -2.78 -22.79
CA THR A 21 -1.41 -3.84 -22.54
C THR A 21 -2.83 -3.32 -22.38
N MET A 22 -3.02 -2.02 -22.12
CA MET A 22 -4.34 -1.41 -22.01
C MET A 22 -4.97 -1.07 -23.38
N MET A 23 -4.26 -1.28 -24.48
CA MET A 23 -4.76 -1.02 -25.82
C MET A 23 -5.64 -2.15 -26.37
N THR A 24 -5.81 -3.24 -25.61
CA THR A 24 -6.59 -4.41 -25.99
C THR A 24 -7.83 -4.56 -25.13
N ASP A 25 -9.00 -4.68 -25.75
CA ASP A 25 -10.25 -4.99 -25.10
C ASP A 25 -10.33 -6.49 -24.75
N TRP A 26 -10.88 -6.80 -23.58
CA TRP A 26 -11.02 -8.16 -23.06
C TRP A 26 -12.47 -8.49 -22.74
N CYS A 27 -12.92 -9.66 -23.16
CA CYS A 27 -14.24 -10.18 -22.82
C CYS A 27 -14.21 -10.88 -21.45
N THR A 28 -15.07 -10.44 -20.52
CA THR A 28 -15.15 -11.03 -19.16
C THR A 28 -15.93 -12.34 -19.10
N TRP A 29 -16.36 -12.85 -20.23
CA TRP A 29 -17.01 -14.16 -20.35
C TRP A 29 -16.02 -15.27 -20.75
N ASP A 30 -14.92 -14.92 -21.42
CA ASP A 30 -14.00 -15.87 -22.01
C ASP A 30 -12.97 -16.40 -20.99
N GLU A 31 -12.52 -17.63 -21.22
CA GLU A 31 -11.54 -18.31 -20.37
C GLU A 31 -10.15 -17.66 -20.45
N ASP A 32 -9.76 -17.09 -21.58
CA ASP A 32 -8.49 -16.41 -21.76
C ASP A 32 -8.31 -15.22 -20.79
N TYR A 33 -9.40 -14.46 -20.52
CA TYR A 33 -9.38 -13.42 -19.52
C TYR A 33 -9.52 -13.98 -18.09
N ASN A 34 -10.54 -14.80 -17.83
CA ASN A 34 -10.84 -15.26 -16.47
C ASN A 34 -9.77 -16.23 -15.94
N LEU A 35 -9.46 -17.30 -16.69
CA LEU A 35 -8.41 -18.26 -16.32
C LEU A 35 -7.00 -17.73 -16.58
N GLY A 36 -6.77 -17.21 -17.81
CA GLY A 36 -5.43 -16.85 -18.27
C GLY A 36 -4.88 -15.58 -17.66
N ILE A 37 -5.74 -14.64 -17.25
CA ILE A 37 -5.30 -13.38 -16.65
C ILE A 37 -5.68 -13.31 -15.18
N VAL A 38 -6.99 -13.33 -14.85
CA VAL A 38 -7.45 -13.06 -13.48
C VAL A 38 -7.00 -14.16 -12.51
N GLN A 39 -7.22 -15.43 -12.87
CA GLN A 39 -6.89 -16.55 -11.97
C GLN A 39 -5.38 -16.71 -11.78
N GLU A 40 -4.60 -16.51 -12.83
CA GLU A 40 -3.13 -16.53 -12.73
C GLU A 40 -2.62 -15.35 -11.86
N LEU A 41 -3.15 -14.14 -12.09
CA LEU A 41 -2.84 -12.97 -11.26
C LEU A 41 -3.13 -13.23 -9.77
N ARG A 42 -4.26 -13.87 -9.47
CA ARG A 42 -4.64 -14.23 -8.10
C ARG A 42 -3.65 -15.18 -7.46
N LYS A 43 -3.14 -16.17 -8.21
CA LYS A 43 -2.10 -17.10 -7.75
C LYS A 43 -0.77 -16.38 -7.54
N ASP A 44 -0.35 -15.53 -8.47
CA ASP A 44 0.88 -14.76 -8.39
C ASP A 44 0.91 -13.88 -7.14
N LEU A 45 -0.19 -13.18 -6.85
CA LEU A 45 -0.33 -12.36 -5.66
C LEU A 45 -0.11 -13.15 -4.37
N VAL A 46 -0.68 -14.36 -4.27
CA VAL A 46 -0.48 -15.23 -3.11
C VAL A 46 0.96 -15.72 -3.02
N SER A 47 1.58 -16.08 -4.15
CA SER A 47 2.96 -16.55 -4.18
C SER A 47 3.99 -15.47 -3.81
N ILE A 48 3.68 -14.21 -4.10
CA ILE A 48 4.47 -13.05 -3.64
C ILE A 48 4.29 -12.81 -2.13
N ALA A 49 3.09 -13.08 -1.61
CA ALA A 49 2.74 -12.81 -0.23
C ALA A 49 3.27 -13.87 0.75
N THR A 50 3.42 -15.14 0.34
CA THR A 50 3.85 -16.22 1.21
C THR A 50 4.26 -17.48 0.45
N LYS A 51 5.15 -18.26 1.09
CA LYS A 51 5.46 -19.63 0.66
C LYS A 51 4.35 -20.62 1.01
N ASN A 52 3.52 -20.32 2.01
CA ASN A 52 2.38 -21.16 2.42
C ASN A 52 1.12 -20.82 1.61
N ILE A 53 1.15 -21.08 0.32
CA ILE A 53 0.07 -20.73 -0.63
C ILE A 53 -1.27 -21.45 -0.37
N LYS A 54 -1.26 -22.56 0.40
CA LYS A 54 -2.47 -23.37 0.65
C LYS A 54 -3.44 -22.69 1.61
N ASP A 55 -2.91 -21.97 2.60
CA ASP A 55 -3.70 -21.35 3.65
C ASP A 55 -4.17 -19.94 3.29
N TYR A 56 -3.71 -19.40 2.17
CA TYR A 56 -4.04 -18.06 1.74
C TYR A 56 -4.73 -18.03 0.36
N THR A 57 -5.43 -16.96 0.12
CA THR A 57 -6.06 -16.64 -1.18
C THR A 57 -6.05 -15.15 -1.42
N SER A 58 -6.31 -14.73 -2.66
CA SER A 58 -6.46 -13.32 -2.99
C SER A 58 -7.88 -13.00 -3.44
N VAL A 59 -8.36 -11.81 -3.06
CA VAL A 59 -9.66 -11.25 -3.46
C VAL A 59 -9.41 -9.92 -4.14
N LEU A 60 -9.92 -9.73 -5.34
CA LEU A 60 -9.77 -8.50 -6.12
C LEU A 60 -11.07 -7.70 -6.03
N LEU A 61 -10.96 -6.39 -5.74
CA LEU A 61 -12.10 -5.47 -5.67
C LEU A 61 -11.86 -4.25 -6.55
N GLN A 62 -12.84 -3.89 -7.35
CA GLN A 62 -12.78 -2.65 -8.14
C GLN A 62 -12.82 -1.43 -7.22
N GLY A 63 -12.02 -0.43 -7.55
CA GLY A 63 -11.92 0.82 -6.82
C GLY A 63 -10.51 1.13 -6.36
N SER A 64 -10.36 2.03 -5.40
CA SER A 64 -9.07 2.35 -4.77
C SER A 64 -8.77 1.37 -3.62
N GLY A 65 -7.53 1.41 -3.11
CA GLY A 65 -7.18 0.65 -1.91
C GLY A 65 -8.10 0.92 -0.71
N THR A 66 -8.62 2.14 -0.57
CA THR A 66 -9.59 2.49 0.49
C THR A 66 -10.85 1.61 0.44
N TYR A 67 -11.32 1.23 -0.76
CA TYR A 67 -12.45 0.31 -0.91
C TYR A 67 -12.13 -1.08 -0.33
N CYS A 68 -10.87 -1.54 -0.45
CA CYS A 68 -10.45 -2.80 0.14
C CYS A 68 -10.35 -2.72 1.67
N VAL A 69 -9.88 -1.59 2.22
CA VAL A 69 -9.88 -1.36 3.68
C VAL A 69 -11.30 -1.40 4.21
N GLU A 70 -12.20 -0.66 3.58
CA GLU A 70 -13.63 -0.62 3.94
C GLU A 70 -14.29 -1.99 3.82
N ALA A 71 -13.99 -2.74 2.74
CA ALA A 71 -14.50 -4.09 2.52
C ALA A 71 -14.05 -5.07 3.60
N VAL A 72 -12.76 -5.03 4.00
CA VAL A 72 -12.24 -5.90 5.06
C VAL A 72 -12.88 -5.55 6.39
N LEU A 73 -12.87 -4.29 6.82
CA LEU A 73 -13.45 -3.89 8.10
C LEU A 73 -14.95 -4.20 8.15
N GLY A 74 -15.68 -3.91 7.05
CA GLY A 74 -17.13 -4.15 6.97
C GLY A 74 -17.55 -5.62 6.90
N ALA A 75 -16.64 -6.52 6.50
CA ALA A 75 -16.92 -7.94 6.33
C ALA A 75 -16.27 -8.84 7.39
N THR A 76 -15.37 -8.31 8.23
CA THR A 76 -14.69 -9.11 9.26
C THR A 76 -15.22 -8.86 10.67
N ILE A 77 -15.59 -7.61 10.99
CA ILE A 77 -15.99 -7.20 12.34
C ILE A 77 -17.48 -7.40 12.52
N THR A 78 -17.85 -8.41 13.29
CA THR A 78 -19.25 -8.70 13.65
C THR A 78 -19.69 -7.88 14.89
N PRO A 79 -20.99 -7.84 15.24
CA PRO A 79 -21.44 -7.19 16.48
C PRO A 79 -20.89 -7.81 17.79
N LYS A 80 -20.18 -8.94 17.69
CA LYS A 80 -19.55 -9.61 18.86
C LYS A 80 -18.05 -9.35 18.92
N ASP A 81 -17.50 -8.68 17.92
CA ASP A 81 -16.08 -8.40 17.79
C ASP A 81 -15.79 -6.95 18.18
N LYS A 82 -14.61 -6.72 18.72
CA LYS A 82 -14.08 -5.40 18.99
C LYS A 82 -12.76 -5.20 18.26
N LEU A 83 -12.65 -4.08 17.53
CA LEU A 83 -11.51 -3.72 16.74
C LEU A 83 -10.60 -2.74 17.49
N LEU A 84 -9.33 -3.02 17.58
CA LEU A 84 -8.30 -2.05 17.97
C LEU A 84 -7.63 -1.50 16.71
N ILE A 85 -7.63 -0.18 16.54
CA ILE A 85 -6.94 0.50 15.46
C ILE A 85 -5.72 1.22 16.04
N CYS A 86 -4.52 0.92 15.51
CA CYS A 86 -3.30 1.65 15.86
C CYS A 86 -2.97 2.62 14.71
N SER A 87 -3.04 3.93 14.99
CA SER A 87 -2.88 4.99 13.99
C SER A 87 -1.73 5.93 14.35
N ASN A 88 -0.89 6.23 13.36
CA ASN A 88 0.08 7.31 13.42
C ASN A 88 0.03 8.18 12.15
N GLY A 89 -1.16 8.31 11.55
CA GLY A 89 -1.36 9.18 10.40
C GLY A 89 -2.69 8.97 9.69
N ALA A 90 -2.87 9.70 8.59
CA ALA A 90 -4.17 9.83 7.92
C ALA A 90 -4.76 8.52 7.38
N TYR A 91 -3.96 7.48 7.14
CA TYR A 91 -4.49 6.19 6.67
C TYR A 91 -4.98 5.33 7.84
N GLY A 92 -4.30 5.38 8.99
CA GLY A 92 -4.82 4.80 10.23
C GLY A 92 -6.11 5.49 10.68
N ASP A 93 -6.15 6.83 10.67
CA ASP A 93 -7.34 7.63 11.01
C ASP A 93 -8.53 7.30 10.09
N ARG A 94 -8.25 7.01 8.81
CA ARG A 94 -9.30 6.58 7.87
C ARG A 94 -9.92 5.23 8.25
N MET A 95 -9.16 4.30 8.85
CA MET A 95 -9.75 3.07 9.40
C MET A 95 -10.73 3.39 10.52
N GLY A 96 -10.41 4.36 11.39
CA GLY A 96 -11.30 4.88 12.42
C GLY A 96 -12.59 5.48 11.83
N ASN A 97 -12.46 6.33 10.81
CA ASN A 97 -13.63 6.90 10.12
C ASN A 97 -14.52 5.82 9.50
N ILE A 98 -13.94 4.78 8.91
CA ILE A 98 -14.70 3.64 8.37
C ILE A 98 -15.41 2.88 9.51
N ALA A 99 -14.70 2.64 10.61
CA ALA A 99 -15.28 1.96 11.79
C ALA A 99 -16.46 2.74 12.35
N GLU A 100 -16.33 4.06 12.48
CA GLU A 100 -17.41 4.96 12.89
C GLU A 100 -18.60 4.91 11.92
N TYR A 101 -18.33 5.02 10.61
CA TYR A 101 -19.37 4.99 9.57
C TYR A 101 -20.18 3.69 9.57
N TYR A 102 -19.52 2.56 9.85
CA TYR A 102 -20.15 1.25 9.95
C TYR A 102 -20.69 0.91 11.35
N HIS A 103 -20.55 1.84 12.31
CA HIS A 103 -20.92 1.64 13.72
C HIS A 103 -20.29 0.35 14.29
N LEU A 104 -18.98 0.16 14.03
CA LEU A 104 -18.23 -0.94 14.60
C LEU A 104 -17.94 -0.65 16.08
N ASP A 105 -17.84 -1.69 16.90
CA ASP A 105 -17.23 -1.55 18.23
C ASP A 105 -15.70 -1.49 18.05
N TYR A 106 -15.10 -0.34 18.37
CA TYR A 106 -13.66 -0.13 18.18
C TYR A 106 -13.05 0.81 19.21
N ASP A 107 -11.78 0.57 19.48
CA ASP A 107 -10.90 1.50 20.17
C ASP A 107 -9.79 1.98 19.24
N MET A 108 -9.23 3.15 19.51
CA MET A 108 -8.16 3.73 18.72
C MET A 108 -6.99 4.16 19.59
N LEU A 109 -5.81 3.60 19.31
CA LEU A 109 -4.54 4.09 19.84
C LEU A 109 -3.91 5.03 18.81
N ALA A 110 -3.92 6.31 19.13
CA ALA A 110 -3.33 7.36 18.29
C ALA A 110 -1.90 7.70 18.77
N PHE A 111 -0.98 7.70 17.82
CA PHE A 111 0.42 8.09 17.99
C PHE A 111 0.71 9.34 17.18
N GLU A 112 1.80 10.03 17.47
CA GLU A 112 2.24 11.19 16.70
C GLU A 112 2.59 10.79 15.25
N GLU A 113 2.35 11.70 14.30
CA GLU A 113 2.58 11.44 12.86
C GLU A 113 4.05 11.11 12.53
N THR A 114 4.98 11.48 13.42
CA THR A 114 6.43 11.24 13.27
C THR A 114 6.96 10.13 14.19
N GLU A 115 6.09 9.41 14.86
CA GLU A 115 6.44 8.30 15.75
C GLU A 115 5.88 6.98 15.21
N GLN A 116 6.64 5.92 15.37
CA GLN A 116 6.14 4.58 15.07
C GLN A 116 5.04 4.18 16.07
N VAL A 117 4.14 3.31 15.64
CA VAL A 117 3.22 2.63 16.57
C VAL A 117 4.04 1.90 17.62
N SER A 118 3.87 2.26 18.90
CA SER A 118 4.60 1.67 20.01
C SER A 118 4.14 0.24 20.26
N VAL A 119 5.05 -0.70 20.10
CA VAL A 119 4.83 -2.14 20.36
C VAL A 119 4.47 -2.37 21.83
N GLU A 120 5.18 -1.74 22.74
CA GLU A 120 4.97 -1.83 24.20
C GLU A 120 3.57 -1.32 24.60
N TYR A 121 3.15 -0.20 24.01
CA TYR A 121 1.84 0.37 24.31
C TYR A 121 0.69 -0.52 23.78
N VAL A 122 0.88 -1.16 22.62
CA VAL A 122 -0.08 -2.12 22.08
C VAL A 122 -0.16 -3.38 22.94
N ASP A 123 0.98 -3.91 23.42
CA ASP A 123 1.04 -5.07 24.32
C ASP A 123 0.32 -4.80 25.65
N ASP A 124 0.63 -3.68 26.29
CA ASP A 124 -0.02 -3.24 27.52
C ASP A 124 -1.54 -3.07 27.32
N TYR A 125 -1.95 -2.47 26.22
CA TYR A 125 -3.35 -2.28 25.91
C TYR A 125 -4.09 -3.61 25.76
N LEU A 126 -3.55 -4.55 24.98
CA LEU A 126 -4.15 -5.87 24.74
C LEU A 126 -4.17 -6.73 26.03
N SER A 127 -3.20 -6.56 26.90
CA SER A 127 -3.15 -7.21 28.22
C SER A 127 -4.31 -6.78 29.13
N ASN A 128 -4.72 -5.52 29.03
CA ASN A 128 -5.77 -4.95 29.86
C ASN A 128 -7.17 -4.97 29.19
N ASN A 129 -7.26 -5.27 27.90
CA ASN A 129 -8.52 -5.25 27.13
C ASN A 129 -8.71 -6.58 26.37
N SER A 130 -9.08 -7.60 27.14
CA SER A 130 -9.25 -8.98 26.61
C SER A 130 -10.40 -9.13 25.62
N ASP A 131 -11.36 -8.21 25.61
CA ASP A 131 -12.52 -8.12 24.71
C ASP A 131 -12.14 -7.72 23.28
N VAL A 132 -10.99 -7.09 23.05
CA VAL A 132 -10.45 -6.88 21.70
C VAL A 132 -10.28 -8.20 20.97
N THR A 133 -10.81 -8.30 19.76
CA THR A 133 -10.75 -9.51 18.91
C THR A 133 -9.85 -9.32 17.69
N HIS A 134 -9.80 -8.10 17.15
CA HIS A 134 -9.07 -7.74 15.95
C HIS A 134 -8.18 -6.54 16.19
N VAL A 135 -7.01 -6.53 15.56
CA VAL A 135 -6.09 -5.39 15.54
C VAL A 135 -5.84 -4.99 14.10
N ALA A 136 -5.90 -3.68 13.82
CA ALA A 136 -5.61 -3.11 12.51
C ALA A 136 -4.58 -1.99 12.60
N PHE A 137 -3.62 -1.96 11.67
CA PHE A 137 -2.68 -0.86 11.51
C PHE A 137 -2.18 -0.71 10.08
N VAL A 138 -1.51 0.41 9.79
CA VAL A 138 -0.86 0.70 8.52
C VAL A 138 0.62 0.34 8.60
N HIS A 139 1.15 -0.48 7.70
CA HIS A 139 2.58 -0.82 7.69
C HIS A 139 3.44 0.37 7.26
N CYS A 140 3.03 1.07 6.21
CA CYS A 140 3.74 2.23 5.66
C CYS A 140 2.81 3.44 5.59
N GLU A 141 2.94 4.37 6.54
CA GLU A 141 2.18 5.62 6.54
C GLU A 141 2.86 6.65 5.63
N THR A 142 2.35 6.82 4.42
CA THR A 142 2.97 7.66 3.38
C THR A 142 2.66 9.14 3.49
N THR A 143 1.88 9.56 4.48
CA THR A 143 1.73 10.99 4.81
C THR A 143 3.04 11.59 5.29
N THR A 144 3.82 10.83 6.02
CA THR A 144 5.15 11.20 6.55
C THR A 144 6.29 10.45 5.88
N GLY A 145 6.10 9.19 5.55
CA GLY A 145 7.13 8.26 5.09
C GLY A 145 7.60 7.30 6.18
N ILE A 146 6.79 7.10 7.23
CA ILE A 146 7.16 6.25 8.37
C ILE A 146 6.87 4.77 8.11
N LEU A 147 7.78 3.90 8.54
CA LEU A 147 7.65 2.45 8.52
C LEU A 147 7.33 1.94 9.92
N ASN A 148 6.15 1.39 10.11
CA ASN A 148 5.78 0.79 11.39
C ASN A 148 6.42 -0.60 11.59
N PRO A 149 6.75 -1.00 12.83
CA PRO A 149 7.46 -2.24 13.15
C PRO A 149 6.55 -3.46 13.02
N ILE A 150 6.27 -3.88 11.76
CA ILE A 150 5.29 -4.93 11.44
C ILE A 150 5.62 -6.28 12.09
N LYS A 151 6.90 -6.63 12.24
CA LYS A 151 7.32 -7.92 12.81
C LYS A 151 6.98 -7.99 14.29
N GLU A 152 7.35 -6.95 15.01
CA GLU A 152 7.14 -6.83 16.45
C GLU A 152 5.65 -6.71 16.78
N LEU A 153 4.91 -5.84 16.07
CA LEU A 153 3.46 -5.69 16.23
C LEU A 153 2.71 -6.99 15.91
N SER A 154 3.07 -7.66 14.82
CA SER A 154 2.47 -8.94 14.45
C SER A 154 2.72 -10.03 15.51
N HIS A 155 3.93 -10.05 16.08
CA HIS A 155 4.28 -10.98 17.16
C HIS A 155 3.39 -10.77 18.38
N ILE A 156 3.24 -9.52 18.84
CA ILE A 156 2.40 -9.18 20.00
C ILE A 156 0.93 -9.54 19.74
N VAL A 157 0.38 -9.12 18.62
CA VAL A 157 -1.01 -9.42 18.26
C VAL A 157 -1.27 -10.93 18.26
N LYS A 158 -0.33 -11.72 17.73
CA LYS A 158 -0.39 -13.18 17.70
C LYS A 158 -0.29 -13.79 19.11
N MET A 159 0.59 -13.26 19.98
CA MET A 159 0.70 -13.72 21.37
C MET A 159 -0.61 -13.53 22.14
N HIS A 160 -1.33 -12.44 21.91
CA HIS A 160 -2.64 -12.21 22.50
C HIS A 160 -3.78 -12.96 21.79
N GLY A 161 -3.47 -13.79 20.77
CA GLY A 161 -4.49 -14.59 20.05
C GLY A 161 -5.49 -13.76 19.24
N LYS A 162 -5.15 -12.51 18.90
CA LYS A 162 -6.02 -11.61 18.17
C LYS A 162 -5.85 -11.79 16.65
N LYS A 163 -6.86 -11.39 15.88
CA LYS A 163 -6.84 -11.36 14.41
C LYS A 163 -6.11 -10.11 13.94
N LEU A 164 -5.35 -10.24 12.86
CA LEU A 164 -4.48 -9.18 12.37
C LEU A 164 -4.88 -8.72 10.96
N ILE A 165 -5.19 -7.43 10.84
CA ILE A 165 -5.50 -6.73 9.59
C ILE A 165 -4.40 -5.71 9.36
N VAL A 166 -3.70 -5.78 8.23
CA VAL A 166 -2.61 -4.84 7.92
C VAL A 166 -2.84 -4.17 6.56
N ASP A 167 -2.89 -2.84 6.58
CA ASP A 167 -2.80 -2.05 5.36
C ASP A 167 -1.33 -2.01 4.91
N CYS A 168 -1.03 -2.78 3.87
CA CYS A 168 0.25 -2.82 3.18
C CYS A 168 0.19 -2.11 1.82
N MET A 169 -0.66 -1.09 1.69
CA MET A 169 -0.90 -0.40 0.43
C MET A 169 0.40 0.03 -0.23
N SER A 170 1.29 0.60 0.54
CA SER A 170 2.54 1.18 0.02
C SER A 170 3.77 0.31 0.26
N SER A 171 3.63 -0.88 0.82
CA SER A 171 4.75 -1.79 1.09
C SER A 171 4.70 -3.09 0.30
N PHE A 172 3.51 -3.62 0.02
CA PHE A 172 3.37 -4.90 -0.65
C PHE A 172 3.97 -4.88 -2.07
N GLY A 173 4.84 -5.84 -2.35
CA GLY A 173 5.58 -5.93 -3.61
C GLY A 173 6.81 -5.01 -3.70
N GLY A 174 7.08 -4.19 -2.67
CA GLY A 174 8.25 -3.32 -2.59
C GLY A 174 9.07 -3.48 -1.33
N ILE A 175 8.51 -4.07 -0.27
CA ILE A 175 9.22 -4.43 0.96
C ILE A 175 8.99 -5.92 1.22
N PRO A 176 10.05 -6.72 1.43
CA PRO A 176 9.92 -8.15 1.70
C PRO A 176 9.13 -8.43 2.98
N LEU A 177 8.11 -9.26 2.87
CA LEU A 177 7.33 -9.79 4.00
C LEU A 177 6.70 -11.14 3.63
N ASP A 178 6.39 -11.97 4.63
CA ASP A 178 5.60 -13.20 4.47
C ASP A 178 4.40 -13.14 5.43
N VAL A 179 3.19 -13.13 4.87
CA VAL A 179 1.94 -12.99 5.65
C VAL A 179 1.71 -14.16 6.61
N ASN A 180 2.21 -15.36 6.29
CA ASN A 180 2.08 -16.51 7.16
C ASN A 180 3.04 -16.46 8.35
N GLU A 181 4.30 -16.08 8.10
CA GLU A 181 5.30 -15.91 9.17
C GLU A 181 4.87 -14.82 10.15
N LEU A 182 4.33 -13.70 9.62
CA LEU A 182 3.80 -12.60 10.41
C LEU A 182 2.44 -12.90 11.06
N GLY A 183 1.75 -13.96 10.64
CA GLY A 183 0.42 -14.31 11.17
C GLY A 183 -0.67 -13.33 10.75
N ILE A 184 -0.50 -12.64 9.63
CA ILE A 184 -1.49 -11.68 9.10
C ILE A 184 -2.70 -12.46 8.58
N ASP A 185 -3.89 -12.08 9.01
CA ASP A 185 -5.14 -12.69 8.56
C ASP A 185 -5.69 -12.00 7.30
N PHE A 186 -5.55 -10.67 7.22
CA PHE A 186 -5.92 -9.88 6.05
C PHE A 186 -4.85 -8.82 5.77
N LEU A 187 -4.16 -8.97 4.65
CA LEU A 187 -3.29 -7.93 4.09
C LEU A 187 -4.03 -7.21 2.98
N ILE A 188 -3.96 -5.88 2.97
CA ILE A 188 -4.67 -5.04 2.01
C ILE A 188 -3.66 -4.27 1.16
N SER A 189 -3.87 -4.25 -0.18
CA SER A 189 -3.03 -3.47 -1.08
C SER A 189 -3.80 -3.03 -2.34
N SER A 190 -3.11 -2.35 -3.26
CA SER A 190 -3.70 -1.85 -4.50
C SER A 190 -2.75 -1.97 -5.69
N SER A 191 -3.33 -1.93 -6.88
CA SER A 191 -2.60 -2.14 -8.14
C SER A 191 -1.55 -1.08 -8.46
N ASN A 192 -1.71 0.15 -7.98
CA ASN A 192 -0.97 1.33 -8.42
C ASN A 192 0.16 1.76 -7.47
N LYS A 193 0.72 0.83 -6.71
CA LYS A 193 1.81 1.09 -5.76
C LYS A 193 3.07 0.31 -6.16
N CYS A 194 3.75 -0.36 -5.23
CA CYS A 194 5.06 -0.96 -5.48
C CYS A 194 5.12 -2.02 -6.59
N ILE A 195 4.00 -2.65 -6.94
CA ILE A 195 3.93 -3.56 -8.10
C ILE A 195 3.93 -2.80 -9.43
N GLN A 196 3.66 -1.49 -9.42
CA GLN A 196 3.75 -0.58 -10.57
C GLN A 196 2.67 -0.78 -11.64
N GLY A 197 1.49 -1.25 -11.24
CA GLY A 197 0.31 -1.22 -12.09
C GLY A 197 -0.35 0.17 -12.13
N VAL A 198 -1.47 0.26 -12.82
CA VAL A 198 -2.28 1.49 -12.92
C VAL A 198 -3.42 1.47 -11.89
N PRO A 199 -3.96 2.65 -11.48
CA PRO A 199 -5.11 2.71 -10.57
C PRO A 199 -6.36 2.09 -11.16
N GLY A 200 -7.20 1.45 -10.33
CA GLY A 200 -8.53 0.98 -10.74
C GLY A 200 -9.04 -0.22 -9.97
N PHE A 201 -8.18 -0.95 -9.26
CA PHE A 201 -8.60 -1.98 -8.31
C PHE A 201 -7.62 -2.12 -7.15
N GLY A 202 -8.13 -2.65 -6.05
CA GLY A 202 -7.34 -3.13 -4.94
C GLY A 202 -7.49 -4.62 -4.75
N PHE A 203 -6.68 -5.18 -3.87
CA PHE A 203 -6.71 -6.60 -3.56
C PHE A 203 -6.44 -6.86 -2.08
N ILE A 204 -6.92 -8.03 -1.64
CA ILE A 204 -6.77 -8.51 -0.28
C ILE A 204 -6.11 -9.87 -0.36
N ILE A 205 -5.03 -10.08 0.39
CA ILE A 205 -4.50 -11.41 0.66
C ILE A 205 -5.09 -11.86 1.99
N ALA A 206 -5.89 -12.90 1.96
CA ALA A 206 -6.65 -13.36 3.11
C ALA A 206 -6.27 -14.78 3.51
N ARG A 207 -6.17 -15.03 4.83
CA ARG A 207 -6.12 -16.38 5.37
C ARG A 207 -7.46 -17.06 5.10
N ARG A 208 -7.46 -18.19 4.40
CA ARG A 208 -8.69 -18.87 3.97
C ARG A 208 -9.65 -19.15 5.14
N SER A 209 -9.13 -19.60 6.27
CA SER A 209 -9.96 -19.88 7.46
C SER A 209 -10.71 -18.64 7.95
N GLU A 210 -10.09 -17.46 7.93
CA GLU A 210 -10.70 -16.22 8.38
C GLU A 210 -11.64 -15.64 7.31
N LEU A 211 -11.29 -15.76 6.03
CA LEU A 211 -12.18 -15.36 4.93
C LEU A 211 -13.49 -16.17 4.94
N MET A 212 -13.43 -17.48 5.25
CA MET A 212 -14.66 -18.31 5.38
C MET A 212 -15.59 -17.81 6.49
N ARG A 213 -15.08 -17.16 7.53
CA ARG A 213 -15.87 -16.58 8.62
C ARG A 213 -16.60 -15.30 8.21
N CYS A 214 -16.17 -14.66 7.12
CA CYS A 214 -16.79 -13.44 6.59
C CYS A 214 -18.14 -13.70 5.89
N LYS A 215 -18.52 -14.97 5.68
CA LYS A 215 -19.76 -15.33 4.99
C LYS A 215 -21.00 -14.71 5.67
N GLY A 216 -21.69 -13.84 4.93
CA GLY A 216 -22.92 -13.19 5.41
C GLY A 216 -22.70 -12.11 6.49
N VAL A 217 -21.47 -11.64 6.67
CA VAL A 217 -21.12 -10.59 7.64
C VAL A 217 -21.08 -9.21 6.98
N ALA A 218 -20.76 -9.13 5.69
CA ALA A 218 -20.55 -7.88 4.98
C ALA A 218 -21.70 -6.88 5.12
N ARG A 219 -21.34 -5.62 5.40
CA ARG A 219 -22.29 -4.49 5.52
C ARG A 219 -22.61 -3.82 4.18
N SER A 220 -21.93 -4.22 3.12
CA SER A 220 -22.11 -3.69 1.76
C SER A 220 -22.23 -4.82 0.77
N LEU A 221 -23.21 -4.75 -0.15
CA LEU A 221 -23.38 -5.73 -1.22
C LEU A 221 -22.17 -5.78 -2.14
N SER A 222 -21.67 -4.62 -2.57
CA SER A 222 -20.59 -4.53 -3.55
C SER A 222 -19.20 -4.76 -2.96
N LEU A 223 -19.05 -4.59 -1.64
CA LEU A 223 -17.80 -4.77 -0.92
C LEU A 223 -17.74 -6.06 -0.10
N ASP A 224 -18.60 -7.03 -0.40
CA ASP A 224 -18.60 -8.35 0.23
C ASP A 224 -17.41 -9.17 -0.30
N ILE A 225 -16.37 -9.30 0.54
CA ILE A 225 -15.12 -9.99 0.18
C ILE A 225 -15.32 -11.51 0.07
N TYR A 226 -16.25 -12.08 0.85
CA TYR A 226 -16.54 -13.52 0.77
C TYR A 226 -17.24 -13.87 -0.53
N ASP A 227 -18.32 -13.19 -0.87
CA ASP A 227 -19.08 -13.47 -2.09
C ASP A 227 -18.24 -13.14 -3.34
N GLN A 228 -17.41 -12.10 -3.31
CA GLN A 228 -16.47 -11.81 -4.39
C GLN A 228 -15.48 -12.97 -4.57
N TRP A 229 -14.88 -13.44 -3.48
CA TRP A 229 -13.97 -14.57 -3.49
C TRP A 229 -14.66 -15.86 -3.96
N GLU A 230 -15.83 -16.19 -3.42
CA GLU A 230 -16.58 -17.40 -3.79
C GLU A 230 -16.93 -17.41 -5.29
N THR A 231 -17.32 -16.26 -5.83
CA THR A 231 -17.58 -16.10 -7.28
C THR A 231 -16.32 -16.33 -8.09
N MET A 232 -15.17 -15.77 -7.68
CA MET A 232 -13.89 -15.98 -8.36
C MET A 232 -13.41 -17.43 -8.28
N GLU A 233 -13.62 -18.13 -7.17
CA GLU A 233 -13.23 -19.54 -7.04
C GLU A 233 -14.09 -20.44 -7.93
N LYS A 234 -15.42 -20.29 -7.87
CA LYS A 234 -16.37 -21.10 -8.66
C LYS A 234 -16.34 -20.75 -10.15
N GLY A 235 -16.09 -19.50 -10.48
CA GLY A 235 -16.10 -18.96 -11.84
C GLY A 235 -14.69 -18.79 -12.45
N HIS A 236 -13.69 -19.48 -11.88
CA HIS A 236 -12.32 -19.48 -12.41
C HIS A 236 -11.75 -18.08 -12.69
N GLY A 237 -11.90 -17.16 -11.74
CA GLY A 237 -11.44 -15.78 -11.87
C GLY A 237 -12.53 -14.77 -12.24
N LYS A 238 -13.76 -15.21 -12.51
CA LYS A 238 -14.88 -14.32 -12.82
C LYS A 238 -15.20 -13.38 -11.66
N TRP A 239 -15.32 -12.09 -11.95
CA TRP A 239 -15.78 -11.09 -10.97
C TRP A 239 -17.29 -11.13 -10.78
N ARG A 240 -17.77 -10.77 -9.59
CA ARG A 240 -19.23 -10.63 -9.35
C ARG A 240 -19.88 -9.58 -10.23
N PHE A 241 -19.17 -8.45 -10.39
CA PHE A 241 -19.60 -7.30 -11.18
C PHE A 241 -18.59 -7.02 -12.28
N THR A 242 -18.82 -5.99 -13.09
CA THR A 242 -17.95 -5.64 -14.21
C THR A 242 -16.51 -5.45 -13.75
N SER A 243 -15.60 -6.20 -14.33
CA SER A 243 -14.16 -6.12 -14.07
C SER A 243 -13.53 -4.92 -14.79
N PRO A 244 -12.56 -4.22 -14.19
CA PRO A 244 -11.77 -3.20 -14.88
C PRO A 244 -10.69 -3.85 -15.76
N THR A 245 -11.09 -4.45 -16.89
CA THR A 245 -10.28 -5.39 -17.68
C THR A 245 -8.92 -4.86 -18.09
N HIS A 246 -8.84 -3.62 -18.59
CA HIS A 246 -7.59 -2.97 -18.99
C HIS A 246 -6.61 -2.83 -17.81
N VAL A 247 -7.13 -2.42 -16.65
CA VAL A 247 -6.32 -2.23 -15.43
C VAL A 247 -5.80 -3.58 -14.91
N VAL A 248 -6.66 -4.60 -14.93
CA VAL A 248 -6.28 -5.97 -14.51
C VAL A 248 -5.21 -6.54 -15.44
N ARG A 249 -5.34 -6.34 -16.75
CA ARG A 249 -4.32 -6.77 -17.71
C ARG A 249 -3.00 -6.02 -17.56
N ALA A 250 -3.07 -4.71 -17.33
CA ALA A 250 -1.89 -3.89 -17.05
C ALA A 250 -1.18 -4.35 -15.77
N PHE A 251 -1.94 -4.72 -14.74
CA PHE A 251 -1.37 -5.22 -13.49
C PHE A 251 -0.73 -6.61 -13.64
N LYS A 252 -1.31 -7.49 -14.48
CA LYS A 252 -0.67 -8.78 -14.79
C LYS A 252 0.70 -8.57 -15.46
N GLN A 253 0.83 -7.56 -16.33
CA GLN A 253 2.11 -7.19 -16.92
C GLN A 253 3.08 -6.64 -15.86
N ALA A 254 2.62 -5.77 -14.97
CA ALA A 254 3.44 -5.24 -13.90
C ALA A 254 3.95 -6.33 -12.93
N LEU A 255 3.16 -7.38 -12.68
CA LEU A 255 3.60 -8.56 -11.94
C LEU A 255 4.69 -9.35 -12.68
N ALA A 256 4.56 -9.50 -14.00
CA ALA A 256 5.59 -10.16 -14.81
C ALA A 256 6.92 -9.38 -14.72
N GLU A 257 6.87 -8.05 -14.85
CA GLU A 257 8.05 -7.19 -14.72
C GLU A 257 8.68 -7.25 -13.31
N LEU A 258 7.86 -7.35 -12.26
CA LEU A 258 8.37 -7.57 -10.91
C LEU A 258 9.17 -8.89 -10.81
N LEU A 259 8.66 -9.97 -11.40
CA LEU A 259 9.34 -11.27 -11.38
C LEU A 259 10.61 -11.27 -12.25
N GLU A 260 10.57 -10.63 -13.41
CA GLU A 260 11.72 -10.46 -14.32
C GLU A 260 12.83 -9.62 -13.67
N GLU A 261 12.48 -8.62 -12.87
CA GLU A 261 13.44 -7.82 -12.08
C GLU A 261 14.17 -8.65 -11.01
N GLY A 262 13.64 -9.80 -10.63
CA GLY A 262 14.18 -10.67 -9.57
C GLY A 262 13.28 -10.72 -8.33
N GLY A 263 12.02 -10.33 -8.46
CA GLY A 263 11.00 -10.37 -7.41
C GLY A 263 11.08 -9.20 -6.44
N VAL A 264 10.40 -9.37 -5.31
CA VAL A 264 10.25 -8.32 -4.29
C VAL A 264 11.61 -7.87 -3.72
N GLU A 265 12.54 -8.81 -3.55
CA GLU A 265 13.86 -8.50 -2.99
C GLU A 265 14.66 -7.55 -3.90
N ALA A 266 14.74 -7.84 -5.20
CA ALA A 266 15.44 -6.98 -6.17
C ALA A 266 14.75 -5.61 -6.29
N ARG A 267 13.41 -5.59 -6.30
CA ARG A 267 12.62 -4.36 -6.29
C ARG A 267 12.90 -3.51 -5.05
N TYR A 268 12.96 -4.13 -3.89
CA TYR A 268 13.29 -3.47 -2.63
C TYR A 268 14.70 -2.86 -2.66
N GLN A 269 15.69 -3.61 -3.15
CA GLN A 269 17.06 -3.11 -3.29
C GLN A 269 17.13 -1.88 -4.20
N ARG A 270 16.43 -1.90 -5.34
CA ARG A 270 16.35 -0.74 -6.23
C ARG A 270 15.71 0.46 -5.54
N TYR A 271 14.64 0.26 -4.79
CA TYR A 271 13.99 1.34 -4.04
C TYR A 271 14.89 1.90 -2.93
N CYS A 272 15.63 1.05 -2.23
CA CYS A 272 16.62 1.49 -1.25
C CYS A 272 17.75 2.31 -1.89
N GLU A 273 18.26 1.91 -3.05
CA GLU A 273 19.29 2.67 -3.76
C GLU A 273 18.75 4.00 -4.29
N ASN A 274 17.56 4.02 -4.87
CA ASN A 274 16.87 5.25 -5.27
C ASN A 274 16.71 6.21 -4.09
N HIS A 275 16.27 5.70 -2.95
CA HIS A 275 16.09 6.46 -1.71
C HIS A 275 17.43 7.01 -1.20
N ARG A 276 18.48 6.19 -1.16
CA ARG A 276 19.80 6.60 -0.71
C ARG A 276 20.33 7.78 -1.54
N ILE A 277 20.28 7.65 -2.87
CA ILE A 277 20.74 8.73 -3.78
C ILE A 277 19.92 10.00 -3.58
N LEU A 278 18.61 9.87 -3.45
CA LEU A 278 17.72 11.00 -3.21
C LEU A 278 18.08 11.72 -1.90
N VAL A 279 18.14 10.98 -0.79
CA VAL A 279 18.35 11.58 0.54
C VAL A 279 19.74 12.20 0.66
N GLU A 280 20.80 11.48 0.23
CA GLU A 280 22.17 12.01 0.22
C GLU A 280 22.29 13.27 -0.65
N GLY A 281 21.69 13.23 -1.85
CA GLY A 281 21.68 14.37 -2.77
C GLY A 281 20.95 15.58 -2.18
N MET A 282 19.75 15.40 -1.65
CA MET A 282 18.96 16.48 -1.04
C MET A 282 19.66 17.07 0.19
N ARG A 283 20.23 16.23 1.05
CA ARG A 283 21.02 16.70 2.22
C ARG A 283 22.24 17.50 1.80
N SER A 284 22.91 17.13 0.71
CA SER A 284 24.05 17.89 0.16
C SER A 284 23.65 19.30 -0.34
N LEU A 285 22.37 19.49 -0.64
CA LEU A 285 21.76 20.78 -1.04
C LEU A 285 21.13 21.54 0.13
N GLY A 286 21.27 21.04 1.37
CA GLY A 286 20.79 21.70 2.59
C GLY A 286 19.37 21.33 3.00
N PHE A 287 18.68 20.44 2.28
CA PHE A 287 17.36 19.96 2.71
C PHE A 287 17.47 18.97 3.87
N GLN A 288 16.48 18.98 4.76
CA GLN A 288 16.39 18.07 5.87
C GLN A 288 15.21 17.11 5.68
N THR A 289 15.40 15.85 6.06
CA THR A 289 14.31 14.86 6.13
C THR A 289 13.48 15.10 7.38
N LEU A 290 12.16 14.86 7.28
CA LEU A 290 11.25 14.97 8.41
C LEU A 290 11.53 13.90 9.48
N LEU A 291 11.85 12.68 9.04
CA LEU A 291 12.04 11.50 9.89
C LEU A 291 13.51 11.13 9.99
N ASP A 292 13.86 10.47 11.09
CA ASP A 292 15.13 9.78 11.23
C ASP A 292 15.24 8.58 10.29
N ASP A 293 16.45 8.30 9.81
CA ASP A 293 16.71 7.22 8.85
C ASP A 293 16.29 5.83 9.39
N ALA A 294 16.31 5.64 10.72
CA ALA A 294 15.93 4.37 11.36
C ALA A 294 14.46 3.98 11.17
N ILE A 295 13.59 4.97 11.01
CA ILE A 295 12.13 4.78 10.87
C ILE A 295 11.60 5.19 9.49
N GLN A 296 12.48 5.76 8.66
CA GLN A 296 12.16 6.19 7.30
C GLN A 296 12.03 5.00 6.36
N LEU A 297 10.91 4.91 5.65
CA LEU A 297 10.73 3.87 4.64
C LEU A 297 11.35 4.27 3.28
N PRO A 298 11.87 3.33 2.48
CA PRO A 298 12.49 3.62 1.20
C PRO A 298 11.46 3.70 0.04
N ILE A 299 10.33 4.32 0.26
CA ILE A 299 9.22 4.42 -0.72
C ILE A 299 8.91 5.88 -1.04
N ILE A 300 8.88 6.71 -0.02
CA ILE A 300 8.63 8.15 -0.11
C ILE A 300 9.32 8.86 1.04
N THR A 301 9.92 10.00 0.77
CA THR A 301 10.59 10.83 1.76
C THR A 301 9.89 12.17 1.88
N SER A 302 9.59 12.58 3.11
CA SER A 302 9.14 13.93 3.43
C SER A 302 10.35 14.80 3.76
N PHE A 303 10.48 15.92 3.05
CA PHE A 303 11.49 16.94 3.30
C PHE A 303 10.87 18.17 3.91
N LEU A 304 11.54 18.76 4.90
CA LEU A 304 11.17 20.05 5.46
C LEU A 304 11.41 21.17 4.43
N TYR A 305 10.62 22.22 4.49
CA TYR A 305 10.92 23.43 3.73
C TYR A 305 12.29 23.99 4.17
N PRO A 306 13.19 24.35 3.24
CA PRO A 306 14.54 24.77 3.60
C PRO A 306 14.60 26.12 4.33
N HIS A 307 13.62 26.98 4.11
CA HIS A 307 13.49 28.29 4.77
C HIS A 307 12.02 28.76 4.73
N LYS A 308 11.70 29.79 5.53
CA LYS A 308 10.33 30.29 5.72
C LYS A 308 9.67 30.85 4.46
N ASP A 309 10.48 31.41 3.56
CA ASP A 309 10.01 32.04 2.33
C ASP A 309 9.99 31.07 1.14
N PHE A 310 10.14 29.76 1.40
CA PHE A 310 10.13 28.73 0.37
C PHE A 310 8.77 28.63 -0.32
N ASP A 311 8.73 28.92 -1.64
CA ASP A 311 7.53 28.75 -2.45
C ASP A 311 7.50 27.35 -3.09
N PHE A 312 6.86 26.40 -2.41
CA PHE A 312 6.70 25.04 -2.93
C PHE A 312 6.06 25.01 -4.33
N LYS A 313 5.12 25.93 -4.63
CA LYS A 313 4.45 25.94 -5.93
C LYS A 313 5.42 26.35 -7.05
N ALA A 314 6.23 27.34 -6.81
CA ALA A 314 7.28 27.78 -7.75
C ALA A 314 8.31 26.64 -7.96
N PHE A 315 8.79 26.04 -6.87
CA PHE A 315 9.69 24.89 -6.90
C PHE A 315 9.11 23.70 -7.67
N TYR A 316 7.86 23.31 -7.37
CA TYR A 316 7.15 22.26 -8.09
C TYR A 316 7.07 22.54 -9.60
N LEU A 317 6.70 23.76 -9.99
CA LEU A 317 6.59 24.13 -11.40
C LEU A 317 7.95 24.11 -12.12
N ALA A 318 9.01 24.55 -11.44
CA ALA A 318 10.36 24.49 -11.97
C ALA A 318 10.79 23.03 -12.23
N LEU A 319 10.61 22.12 -11.27
CA LEU A 319 10.91 20.71 -11.44
C LEU A 319 10.06 20.05 -12.53
N LYS A 320 8.75 20.38 -12.56
CA LYS A 320 7.84 19.86 -13.57
C LYS A 320 8.26 20.28 -14.99
N SER A 321 8.72 21.51 -15.18
CA SER A 321 9.23 21.98 -16.47
C SER A 321 10.46 21.22 -16.95
N LYS A 322 11.22 20.62 -16.01
CA LYS A 322 12.40 19.78 -16.25
C LYS A 322 12.07 18.28 -16.28
N GLY A 323 10.77 17.92 -16.21
CA GLY A 323 10.30 16.55 -16.36
C GLY A 323 10.16 15.77 -15.05
N PHE A 324 10.07 16.43 -13.89
CA PHE A 324 9.86 15.78 -12.60
C PHE A 324 8.63 16.32 -11.88
N VAL A 325 7.76 15.41 -11.42
CA VAL A 325 6.58 15.75 -10.65
C VAL A 325 6.74 15.17 -9.25
N ILE A 326 6.80 16.05 -8.26
CA ILE A 326 6.87 15.74 -6.82
C ILE A 326 5.51 15.98 -6.16
N TYR A 327 5.38 15.80 -4.84
CA TYR A 327 4.11 15.85 -4.15
C TYR A 327 4.13 16.84 -2.97
N PRO A 328 3.02 17.57 -2.70
CA PRO A 328 2.94 18.43 -1.52
C PRO A 328 2.98 17.59 -0.25
N GLY A 329 3.39 18.19 0.85
CA GLY A 329 3.27 17.62 2.19
C GLY A 329 1.81 17.41 2.59
N LYS A 330 1.59 16.61 3.64
CA LYS A 330 0.24 16.28 4.11
C LYS A 330 0.17 16.19 5.65
N ILE A 331 1.19 16.65 6.35
CA ILE A 331 1.21 16.64 7.81
C ILE A 331 0.71 17.95 8.38
N SER A 332 0.22 17.91 9.63
CA SER A 332 -0.41 19.06 10.29
C SER A 332 0.58 20.00 10.99
N LYS A 333 1.78 19.51 11.34
CA LYS A 333 2.70 20.21 12.26
C LYS A 333 3.93 20.83 11.61
N ALA A 334 4.20 20.59 10.32
CA ALA A 334 5.35 21.15 9.63
C ALA A 334 5.09 21.37 8.14
N ASP A 335 5.69 22.41 7.60
CA ASP A 335 5.68 22.65 6.15
C ASP A 335 6.67 21.70 5.47
N THR A 336 6.13 20.81 4.64
CA THR A 336 6.89 19.75 3.99
C THR A 336 6.47 19.57 2.54
N PHE A 337 7.33 18.90 1.78
CA PHE A 337 6.99 18.29 0.50
C PHE A 337 7.51 16.86 0.45
N ARG A 338 7.00 16.07 -0.48
CA ARG A 338 7.34 14.65 -0.57
C ARG A 338 7.89 14.30 -1.94
N ILE A 339 8.89 13.42 -1.95
CA ILE A 339 9.43 12.80 -3.16
C ILE A 339 9.34 11.29 -3.00
N GLY A 340 8.55 10.65 -3.86
CA GLY A 340 8.46 9.19 -3.95
C GLY A 340 9.56 8.65 -4.84
N ASN A 341 10.02 7.44 -4.53
CA ASN A 341 11.10 6.78 -5.27
C ASN A 341 10.70 5.41 -5.81
N ILE A 342 9.39 5.19 -5.94
CA ILE A 342 8.79 3.99 -6.53
C ILE A 342 8.26 4.26 -7.93
N GLY A 343 8.09 3.20 -8.70
CA GLY A 343 7.67 3.26 -10.09
C GLY A 343 8.76 2.77 -11.04
N ASP A 344 8.52 2.93 -12.33
CA ASP A 344 9.51 2.70 -13.38
C ASP A 344 10.51 3.87 -13.42
N VAL A 345 11.27 3.99 -12.32
CA VAL A 345 12.30 5.00 -12.04
C VAL A 345 13.54 4.32 -11.44
N TYR A 346 14.71 4.82 -11.81
CA TYR A 346 15.99 4.17 -11.57
C TYR A 346 17.00 5.13 -10.93
N PRO A 347 18.12 4.66 -10.39
CA PRO A 347 19.14 5.48 -9.76
C PRO A 347 19.60 6.71 -10.58
N GLU A 348 19.66 6.58 -11.89
CA GLU A 348 20.04 7.66 -12.81
C GLU A 348 19.03 8.80 -12.82
N ASP A 349 17.74 8.50 -12.67
CA ASP A 349 16.67 9.50 -12.60
C ASP A 349 16.83 10.36 -11.35
N PHE A 350 17.22 9.76 -10.23
CA PHE A 350 17.43 10.49 -8.97
C PHE A 350 18.72 11.32 -9.00
N ARG A 351 19.80 10.84 -9.62
CA ARG A 351 20.99 11.66 -9.86
C ARG A 351 20.64 12.89 -10.69
N ARG A 352 19.87 12.70 -11.77
CA ARG A 352 19.41 13.80 -12.62
C ARG A 352 18.47 14.75 -11.86
N LEU A 353 17.56 14.24 -11.01
CA LEU A 353 16.70 15.06 -10.18
C LEU A 353 17.52 15.98 -9.26
N VAL A 354 18.53 15.43 -8.57
CA VAL A 354 19.40 16.19 -7.65
C VAL A 354 20.15 17.29 -8.39
N GLU A 355 20.65 17.02 -9.60
CA GLU A 355 21.29 18.06 -10.44
C GLU A 355 20.30 19.16 -10.82
N VAL A 356 19.08 18.79 -11.24
CA VAL A 356 18.04 19.76 -11.57
C VAL A 356 17.67 20.63 -10.36
N ILE A 357 17.60 20.04 -9.17
CA ILE A 357 17.32 20.80 -7.93
C ILE A 357 18.47 21.74 -7.61
N ARG A 358 19.73 21.32 -7.81
CA ARG A 358 20.92 22.16 -7.60
C ARG A 358 20.90 23.40 -8.48
N GLU A 359 20.40 23.28 -9.71
CA GLU A 359 20.29 24.39 -10.69
C GLU A 359 19.04 25.25 -10.52
N THR A 360 18.14 24.84 -9.63
CA THR A 360 16.83 25.53 -9.42
C THR A 360 16.97 26.54 -8.28
N GLU A 361 16.58 27.77 -8.53
CA GLU A 361 16.39 28.77 -7.46
C GLU A 361 15.10 28.46 -6.68
N TYR A 362 15.20 28.44 -5.36
CA TYR A 362 14.09 28.14 -4.45
C TYR A 362 14.15 28.89 -3.13
#